data_26eb15df3f8e927c1fe62884553260ec
#
_entry.id   26eb15df3f8e927c1fe62884553260ec
#
_cell.length_a   1.000
_cell.length_b   1.000
_cell.length_c   1.000
_cell.angle_alpha   90.00
_cell.angle_beta   90.00
_cell.angle_gamma   90.00
#
_symmetry.space_group_name_H-M   'P 1'
#
loop_
_entity.id
_entity.type
_entity.pdbx_description
1 polymer ?
#
loop_
_entity_poly.entity_id
_entity_poly.type
_entity_poly.pdbx_seq_one_letter_code
_entity_poly.pdbx_strand_id
1 'polypeptide(L)'
;MTTRNTFSEKQSHQQRNKITEFNPATTALLVVDMLKDFFDQGGAMVLEGGKALYAPHQKLLAAARAAHMPVFWLNQSLPPNDSLFEMRVVHCLAGSWGAEVVDELPVEEDDIVIPKRRYSGFFQTTLDLTLRERGIDTVIVTGVVTNICVRSTVHDAFFLRYKVLVPEDLVMATSPQAQEVTLYDIDTHYGDVTNLENILVALQRKHQADR
;
A
#
# COMPACT_ATOMS: atom_id res chain seq x y z
N MET A 1 23.18 16.58 23.99
CA MET A 1 23.79 15.23 23.98
C MET A 1 23.49 14.61 22.63
N THR A 2 24.48 14.56 21.76
CA THR A 2 24.36 14.00 20.42
C THR A 2 24.30 12.49 20.59
N THR A 3 23.15 11.89 20.36
CA THR A 3 23.01 10.43 20.28
C THR A 3 23.89 9.95 19.13
N ARG A 4 24.99 9.27 19.43
CA ARG A 4 25.77 8.57 18.42
C ARG A 4 24.86 7.50 17.82
N ASN A 5 24.56 7.61 16.52
CA ASN A 5 24.02 6.50 15.75
C ASN A 5 24.98 5.32 15.91
N THR A 6 24.53 4.26 16.54
CA THR A 6 25.31 3.05 16.80
C THR A 6 25.51 2.20 15.54
N PHE A 7 24.75 2.48 14.47
CA PHE A 7 24.91 1.88 13.14
C PHE A 7 25.30 2.99 12.15
N SER A 8 26.41 2.82 11.43
CA SER A 8 26.72 3.73 10.33
C SER A 8 25.73 3.47 9.20
N GLU A 9 25.08 4.50 8.67
CA GLU A 9 24.23 4.41 7.48
C GLU A 9 24.90 3.63 6.35
N LYS A 10 26.21 3.73 6.22
CA LYS A 10 27.03 2.99 5.27
C LYS A 10 26.99 1.47 5.43
N GLN A 11 26.82 0.92 6.62
CA GLN A 11 26.88 -0.52 6.86
C GLN A 11 25.55 -1.23 6.62
N SER A 12 24.42 -0.55 6.78
CA SER A 12 23.09 -1.15 6.63
C SER A 12 22.50 -1.07 5.22
N HIS A 13 22.96 -0.11 4.37
CA HIS A 13 22.26 0.21 3.13
C HIS A 13 23.08 0.08 1.84
N GLN A 14 24.38 -0.21 1.90
CA GLN A 14 25.28 -0.07 0.76
C GLN A 14 25.30 -1.20 -0.28
N GLN A 15 24.57 -2.27 -0.09
CA GLN A 15 24.67 -3.43 -1.00
C GLN A 15 23.44 -3.72 -1.85
N ARG A 16 22.43 -2.83 -1.82
CA ARG A 16 21.19 -3.07 -2.53
C ARG A 16 20.98 -2.05 -3.65
N ASN A 17 20.86 -2.56 -4.87
CA ASN A 17 20.35 -1.74 -5.97
C ASN A 17 18.86 -1.56 -5.80
N LYS A 18 18.37 -0.31 -5.81
CA LYS A 18 16.94 -0.01 -5.82
C LYS A 18 16.27 -0.56 -7.07
N ILE A 19 15.03 -0.97 -6.93
CA ILE A 19 14.20 -1.43 -8.04
C ILE A 19 13.79 -0.21 -8.87
N THR A 20 14.41 -0.03 -10.03
CA THR A 20 14.09 1.06 -10.97
C THR A 20 13.28 0.60 -12.17
N GLU A 21 13.17 -0.72 -12.35
CA GLU A 21 12.44 -1.35 -13.44
C GLU A 21 11.71 -2.57 -12.91
N PHE A 22 10.50 -2.80 -13.38
CA PHE A 22 9.68 -3.97 -13.06
C PHE A 22 8.83 -4.37 -14.27
N ASN A 23 8.38 -5.62 -14.28
CA ASN A 23 7.50 -6.12 -15.32
C ASN A 23 6.04 -6.01 -14.85
N PRO A 24 5.16 -5.21 -15.51
CA PRO A 24 3.76 -5.11 -15.13
C PRO A 24 3.02 -6.46 -15.06
N ALA A 25 3.40 -7.42 -15.92
CA ALA A 25 2.78 -8.75 -15.93
C ALA A 25 3.10 -9.60 -14.68
N THR A 26 4.19 -9.30 -13.97
CA THR A 26 4.56 -9.97 -12.70
C THR A 26 4.55 -9.03 -11.50
N THR A 27 3.95 -7.85 -11.66
CA THR A 27 3.79 -6.84 -10.60
C THR A 27 2.31 -6.62 -10.32
N ALA A 28 1.94 -6.43 -9.06
CA ALA A 28 0.60 -6.07 -8.64
C ALA A 28 0.58 -4.73 -7.89
N LEU A 29 -0.47 -3.93 -8.12
CA LEU A 29 -0.77 -2.75 -7.32
C LEU A 29 -1.66 -3.16 -6.15
N LEU A 30 -1.21 -2.92 -4.92
CA LEU A 30 -1.95 -3.14 -3.69
C LEU A 30 -2.41 -1.79 -3.13
N VAL A 31 -3.72 -1.55 -3.14
CA VAL A 31 -4.35 -0.33 -2.61
C VAL A 31 -4.95 -0.65 -1.26
N VAL A 32 -4.37 -0.07 -0.20
CA VAL A 32 -4.70 -0.39 1.19
C VAL A 32 -5.64 0.66 1.77
N ASP A 33 -6.82 0.23 2.22
CA ASP A 33 -7.76 0.97 3.05
C ASP A 33 -8.11 2.40 2.56
N MET A 34 -8.27 2.60 1.25
CA MET A 34 -8.81 3.86 0.72
C MET A 34 -10.33 3.91 0.92
N LEU A 35 -10.75 3.91 2.20
CA LEU A 35 -12.14 3.74 2.65
C LEU A 35 -12.71 5.03 3.23
N LYS A 36 -14.02 5.24 3.11
CA LYS A 36 -14.73 6.45 3.55
C LYS A 36 -14.49 6.77 5.03
N ASP A 37 -14.35 5.78 5.90
CA ASP A 37 -14.04 6.01 7.33
C ASP A 37 -12.70 6.73 7.57
N PHE A 38 -11.76 6.66 6.62
CA PHE A 38 -10.45 7.32 6.72
C PHE A 38 -10.38 8.66 5.99
N PHE A 39 -11.35 9.01 5.16
CA PHE A 39 -11.23 10.17 4.28
C PHE A 39 -12.42 11.11 4.28
N ASP A 40 -13.64 10.60 4.44
CA ASP A 40 -14.84 11.39 4.26
C ASP A 40 -15.35 12.01 5.54
N GLN A 41 -16.06 13.13 5.40
CA GLN A 41 -16.70 13.77 6.53
C GLN A 41 -17.74 12.83 7.16
N GLY A 42 -17.60 12.58 8.46
CA GLY A 42 -18.43 11.61 9.19
C GLY A 42 -17.79 10.22 9.32
N GLY A 43 -16.64 10.00 8.69
CA GLY A 43 -15.85 8.80 8.91
C GLY A 43 -15.30 8.69 10.34
N ALA A 44 -15.10 7.47 10.81
CA ALA A 44 -14.74 7.21 12.21
C ALA A 44 -13.27 7.58 12.54
N MET A 45 -12.37 7.63 11.54
CA MET A 45 -10.93 7.82 11.72
C MET A 45 -10.32 8.73 10.64
N VAL A 46 -10.95 9.83 10.32
CA VAL A 46 -10.56 10.71 9.21
C VAL A 46 -9.14 11.23 9.36
N LEU A 47 -8.34 11.04 8.32
CA LEU A 47 -6.97 11.55 8.21
C LEU A 47 -7.00 12.98 7.70
N GLU A 48 -6.49 13.92 8.51
CA GLU A 48 -6.34 15.29 8.08
C GLU A 48 -5.41 15.39 6.87
N GLY A 49 -5.89 16.06 5.80
CA GLY A 49 -5.14 16.16 4.54
C GLY A 49 -5.15 14.90 3.67
N GLY A 50 -5.78 13.81 4.10
CA GLY A 50 -5.80 12.52 3.39
C GLY A 50 -6.29 12.59 1.95
N LYS A 51 -7.23 13.48 1.64
CA LYS A 51 -7.74 13.67 0.27
C LYS A 51 -6.69 14.10 -0.75
N ALA A 52 -5.51 14.56 -0.31
CA ALA A 52 -4.38 14.81 -1.21
C ALA A 52 -3.89 13.53 -1.92
N LEU A 53 -4.19 12.36 -1.38
CA LEU A 53 -3.84 11.07 -1.99
C LEU A 53 -4.71 10.72 -3.21
N TYR A 54 -5.88 11.32 -3.40
CA TYR A 54 -6.82 10.93 -4.45
C TYR A 54 -6.24 11.11 -5.85
N ALA A 55 -5.78 12.31 -6.18
CA ALA A 55 -5.26 12.61 -7.52
C ALA A 55 -4.04 11.76 -7.91
N PRO A 56 -3.03 11.51 -7.04
CA PRO A 56 -1.95 10.58 -7.36
C PRO A 56 -2.43 9.14 -7.52
N HIS A 57 -3.38 8.66 -6.69
CA HIS A 57 -3.96 7.32 -6.86
C HIS A 57 -4.72 7.17 -8.18
N GLN A 58 -5.53 8.16 -8.59
CA GLN A 58 -6.22 8.15 -9.88
C GLN A 58 -5.24 7.97 -11.04
N LYS A 59 -4.11 8.69 -11.01
CA LYS A 59 -3.06 8.58 -12.02
C LYS A 59 -2.42 7.20 -12.06
N LEU A 60 -2.08 6.65 -10.86
CA LEU A 60 -1.47 5.33 -10.77
C LEU A 60 -2.42 4.21 -11.19
N LEU A 61 -3.68 4.25 -10.74
CA LEU A 61 -4.72 3.28 -11.13
C LEU A 61 -4.93 3.26 -12.64
N ALA A 62 -5.06 4.44 -13.27
CA ALA A 62 -5.19 4.53 -14.72
C ALA A 62 -3.98 3.95 -15.46
N ALA A 63 -2.75 4.22 -14.98
CA ALA A 63 -1.53 3.70 -15.60
C ALA A 63 -1.38 2.18 -15.38
N ALA A 64 -1.71 1.68 -14.20
CA ALA A 64 -1.69 0.24 -13.87
C ALA A 64 -2.64 -0.55 -14.78
N ARG A 65 -3.89 -0.10 -14.88
CA ARG A 65 -4.92 -0.72 -15.73
C ARG A 65 -4.54 -0.67 -17.22
N ALA A 66 -4.03 0.47 -17.70
CA ALA A 66 -3.53 0.60 -19.09
C ALA A 66 -2.36 -0.34 -19.39
N ALA A 67 -1.55 -0.67 -18.40
CA ALA A 67 -0.44 -1.64 -18.50
C ALA A 67 -0.86 -3.09 -18.20
N HIS A 68 -2.16 -3.36 -18.01
CA HIS A 68 -2.70 -4.67 -17.59
C HIS A 68 -2.06 -5.21 -16.30
N MET A 69 -1.59 -4.33 -15.43
CA MET A 69 -1.07 -4.69 -14.12
C MET A 69 -2.25 -4.95 -13.17
N PRO A 70 -2.33 -6.10 -12.50
CA PRO A 70 -3.43 -6.41 -11.60
C PRO A 70 -3.53 -5.42 -10.43
N VAL A 71 -4.73 -4.96 -10.14
CA VAL A 71 -5.05 -4.07 -9.02
C VAL A 71 -5.79 -4.84 -7.94
N PHE A 72 -5.28 -4.76 -6.71
CA PHE A 72 -5.86 -5.39 -5.53
C PHE A 72 -6.27 -4.31 -4.52
N TRP A 73 -7.51 -4.33 -4.09
CA TRP A 73 -8.05 -3.48 -3.03
C TRP A 73 -8.05 -4.28 -1.73
N LEU A 74 -7.20 -3.88 -0.79
CA LEU A 74 -7.06 -4.53 0.52
C LEU A 74 -7.88 -3.75 1.55
N ASN A 75 -9.15 -4.08 1.68
CA ASN A 75 -10.11 -3.28 2.41
C ASN A 75 -10.40 -3.86 3.80
N GLN A 76 -10.19 -3.07 4.85
CA GLN A 76 -10.60 -3.46 6.20
C GLN A 76 -12.12 -3.62 6.26
N SER A 77 -12.56 -4.78 6.74
CA SER A 77 -13.98 -5.13 6.85
C SER A 77 -14.17 -5.94 8.12
N LEU A 78 -14.72 -5.31 9.16
CA LEU A 78 -14.77 -5.83 10.52
C LEU A 78 -16.19 -6.21 10.92
N PRO A 79 -16.41 -7.39 11.55
CA PRO A 79 -17.72 -7.71 12.13
C PRO A 79 -18.00 -6.82 13.36
N PRO A 80 -19.28 -6.65 13.74
CA PRO A 80 -19.65 -5.75 14.83
C PRO A 80 -19.03 -6.04 16.20
N ASN A 81 -18.59 -7.29 16.41
CA ASN A 81 -17.99 -7.77 17.66
C ASN A 81 -16.50 -8.09 17.50
N ASP A 82 -15.80 -7.45 16.58
CA ASP A 82 -14.37 -7.67 16.41
C ASP A 82 -13.58 -7.20 17.64
N SER A 83 -12.65 -8.02 18.12
CA SER A 83 -11.81 -7.71 19.28
C SER A 83 -10.92 -6.47 19.10
N LEU A 84 -10.73 -6.01 17.87
CA LEU A 84 -10.01 -4.77 17.60
C LEU A 84 -10.70 -3.55 18.24
N PHE A 85 -12.02 -3.60 18.42
CA PHE A 85 -12.81 -2.53 19.03
C PHE A 85 -12.62 -2.42 20.56
N GLU A 86 -11.96 -3.36 21.20
CA GLU A 86 -11.48 -3.21 22.56
C GLU A 86 -10.38 -2.14 22.68
N MET A 87 -9.66 -1.88 21.59
CA MET A 87 -8.53 -0.95 21.54
C MET A 87 -8.76 0.26 20.64
N ARG A 88 -9.75 0.20 19.77
CA ARG A 88 -9.99 1.22 18.73
C ARG A 88 -11.47 1.59 18.70
N VAL A 89 -11.75 2.79 18.20
CA VAL A 89 -13.12 3.18 17.84
C VAL A 89 -13.68 2.20 16.82
N VAL A 90 -15.00 2.03 16.81
CA VAL A 90 -15.69 1.22 15.81
C VAL A 90 -15.52 1.90 14.45
N HIS A 91 -14.97 1.18 13.48
CA HIS A 91 -14.70 1.67 12.13
C HIS A 91 -14.74 0.51 11.13
N CYS A 92 -14.88 0.82 9.86
CA CYS A 92 -14.88 -0.14 8.76
C CYS A 92 -15.76 -1.38 9.02
N LEU A 93 -16.96 -1.16 9.58
CA LEU A 93 -17.91 -2.25 9.80
C LEU A 93 -18.32 -2.86 8.47
N ALA A 94 -18.28 -4.18 8.40
CA ALA A 94 -18.68 -4.91 7.19
C ALA A 94 -20.08 -4.51 6.71
N GLY A 95 -20.18 -4.08 5.45
CA GLY A 95 -21.42 -3.62 4.84
C GLY A 95 -21.88 -2.23 5.23
N SER A 96 -21.09 -1.47 6.02
CA SER A 96 -21.38 -0.06 6.32
C SER A 96 -20.81 0.88 5.27
N TRP A 97 -21.36 2.09 5.21
CA TRP A 97 -20.84 3.18 4.38
C TRP A 97 -19.34 3.46 4.65
N GLY A 98 -18.90 3.43 5.90
CA GLY A 98 -17.50 3.68 6.27
C GLY A 98 -16.50 2.66 5.71
N ALA A 99 -16.96 1.43 5.42
CA ALA A 99 -16.16 0.37 4.83
C ALA A 99 -16.18 0.38 3.28
N GLU A 100 -16.91 1.30 2.66
CA GLU A 100 -16.88 1.47 1.20
C GLU A 100 -15.62 2.21 0.76
N VAL A 101 -15.12 1.89 -0.43
CA VAL A 101 -14.05 2.66 -1.08
C VAL A 101 -14.56 4.08 -1.38
N VAL A 102 -13.70 5.07 -1.25
CA VAL A 102 -14.03 6.47 -1.55
C VAL A 102 -14.51 6.62 -3.00
N ASP A 103 -15.50 7.48 -3.22
CA ASP A 103 -16.16 7.59 -4.54
C ASP A 103 -15.20 8.14 -5.63
N GLU A 104 -14.16 8.87 -5.25
CA GLU A 104 -13.14 9.41 -6.15
C GLU A 104 -12.20 8.34 -6.74
N LEU A 105 -12.19 7.12 -6.18
CA LEU A 105 -11.35 6.01 -6.61
C LEU A 105 -12.19 4.77 -6.93
N PRO A 106 -12.94 4.75 -8.03
CA PRO A 106 -13.84 3.65 -8.33
C PRO A 106 -13.09 2.33 -8.54
N VAL A 107 -13.63 1.28 -7.91
CA VAL A 107 -13.22 -0.11 -8.16
C VAL A 107 -13.79 -0.52 -9.51
N GLU A 108 -12.96 -1.03 -10.41
CA GLU A 108 -13.38 -1.50 -11.73
C GLU A 108 -13.62 -3.02 -11.74
N GLU A 109 -14.27 -3.53 -12.79
CA GLU A 109 -14.72 -4.92 -12.89
C GLU A 109 -13.56 -5.94 -12.80
N ASP A 110 -12.41 -5.58 -13.37
CA ASP A 110 -11.21 -6.43 -13.37
C ASP A 110 -10.37 -6.32 -12.09
N ASP A 111 -10.69 -5.38 -11.21
CA ASP A 111 -10.00 -5.21 -9.93
C ASP A 111 -10.39 -6.32 -8.93
N ILE A 112 -9.46 -6.68 -8.06
CA ILE A 112 -9.65 -7.74 -7.08
C ILE A 112 -9.80 -7.12 -5.69
N VAL A 113 -10.95 -7.35 -5.04
CA VAL A 113 -11.18 -6.87 -3.67
C VAL A 113 -10.91 -7.99 -2.68
N ILE A 114 -9.99 -7.75 -1.75
CA ILE A 114 -9.63 -8.67 -0.66
C ILE A 114 -10.06 -8.03 0.68
N PRO A 115 -11.14 -8.48 1.29
CA PRO A 115 -11.51 -8.04 2.62
C PRO A 115 -10.51 -8.58 3.65
N LYS A 116 -10.04 -7.71 4.54
CA LYS A 116 -9.12 -8.07 5.61
C LYS A 116 -9.66 -7.68 6.99
N ARG A 117 -9.42 -8.52 7.99
CA ARG A 117 -9.83 -8.30 9.38
C ARG A 117 -8.69 -7.81 10.28
N ARG A 118 -7.47 -7.76 9.76
CA ARG A 118 -6.28 -7.30 10.49
C ARG A 118 -5.52 -6.31 9.61
N TYR A 119 -4.46 -5.73 10.13
CA TYR A 119 -3.76 -4.64 9.47
C TYR A 119 -3.10 -5.08 8.16
N SER A 120 -2.45 -6.23 8.15
CA SER A 120 -1.84 -6.76 6.94
C SER A 120 -2.87 -7.31 5.96
N GLY A 121 -2.68 -7.00 4.68
CA GLY A 121 -3.44 -7.57 3.58
C GLY A 121 -3.21 -9.07 3.39
N PHE A 122 -2.11 -9.61 3.94
CA PHE A 122 -1.77 -11.03 3.83
C PHE A 122 -2.33 -11.89 4.96
N PHE A 123 -2.56 -11.28 6.15
CA PHE A 123 -2.90 -12.04 7.33
C PHE A 123 -4.29 -12.67 7.24
N GLN A 124 -4.33 -14.01 7.12
CA GLN A 124 -5.57 -14.80 7.02
C GLN A 124 -6.50 -14.36 5.87
N THR A 125 -5.90 -13.97 4.74
CA THR A 125 -6.62 -13.65 3.50
C THR A 125 -6.16 -14.56 2.36
N THR A 126 -6.79 -14.42 1.20
CA THR A 126 -6.40 -15.15 -0.01
C THR A 126 -5.32 -14.42 -0.82
N LEU A 127 -4.78 -13.28 -0.35
CA LEU A 127 -3.90 -12.42 -1.14
C LEU A 127 -2.67 -13.16 -1.65
N ASP A 128 -1.90 -13.83 -0.78
CA ASP A 128 -0.68 -14.55 -1.20
C ASP A 128 -0.98 -15.64 -2.23
N LEU A 129 -2.02 -16.43 -2.01
CA LEU A 129 -2.46 -17.46 -2.95
C LEU A 129 -2.77 -16.83 -4.32
N THR A 130 -3.59 -15.78 -4.34
CA THR A 130 -4.02 -15.14 -5.60
C THR A 130 -2.86 -14.49 -6.35
N LEU A 131 -1.91 -13.87 -5.63
CA LEU A 131 -0.70 -13.29 -6.22
C LEU A 131 0.17 -14.38 -6.86
N ARG A 132 0.39 -15.52 -6.17
CA ARG A 132 1.20 -16.63 -6.68
C ARG A 132 0.57 -17.31 -7.88
N GLU A 133 -0.73 -17.54 -7.87
CA GLU A 133 -1.45 -18.10 -9.03
C GLU A 133 -1.33 -17.23 -10.28
N ARG A 134 -1.13 -15.92 -10.11
CA ARG A 134 -0.89 -14.97 -11.21
C ARG A 134 0.59 -14.76 -11.54
N GLY A 135 1.50 -15.47 -10.89
CA GLY A 135 2.94 -15.35 -11.11
C GLY A 135 3.52 -13.99 -10.67
N ILE A 136 2.89 -13.31 -9.72
CA ILE A 136 3.35 -12.02 -9.19
C ILE A 136 4.57 -12.24 -8.28
N ASP A 137 5.64 -11.48 -8.51
CA ASP A 137 6.87 -11.45 -7.72
C ASP A 137 7.15 -10.09 -7.10
N THR A 138 6.48 -9.05 -7.57
CA THR A 138 6.67 -7.66 -7.15
C THR A 138 5.33 -7.05 -6.76
N VAL A 139 5.31 -6.26 -5.69
CA VAL A 139 4.12 -5.53 -5.26
C VAL A 139 4.42 -4.05 -5.05
N ILE A 140 3.53 -3.19 -5.54
CA ILE A 140 3.52 -1.75 -5.27
C ILE A 140 2.46 -1.53 -4.20
N VAL A 141 2.85 -1.09 -3.00
CA VAL A 141 1.94 -0.94 -1.86
C VAL A 141 1.63 0.53 -1.64
N THR A 142 0.34 0.90 -1.68
CA THR A 142 -0.16 2.27 -1.54
C THR A 142 -1.30 2.33 -0.52
N GLY A 143 -1.77 3.55 -0.21
CA GLY A 143 -2.93 3.77 0.67
C GLY A 143 -2.58 4.09 2.10
N VAL A 144 -3.43 3.69 3.06
CA VAL A 144 -3.36 4.16 4.45
C VAL A 144 -3.53 3.02 5.45
N VAL A 145 -3.05 3.24 6.71
CA VAL A 145 -2.10 4.27 7.08
C VAL A 145 -0.69 3.70 7.02
N THR A 146 0.26 4.51 6.61
CA THR A 146 1.65 4.06 6.36
C THR A 146 2.24 3.28 7.52
N ASN A 147 2.10 3.78 8.73
CA ASN A 147 2.71 3.21 9.94
C ASN A 147 1.94 2.00 10.54
N ILE A 148 0.82 1.60 9.96
CA ILE A 148 0.01 0.47 10.47
C ILE A 148 -0.32 -0.51 9.34
N CYS A 149 -1.38 -0.30 8.56
CA CYS A 149 -1.84 -1.27 7.56
C CYS A 149 -0.86 -1.44 6.40
N VAL A 150 -0.33 -0.33 5.86
CA VAL A 150 0.69 -0.37 4.80
C VAL A 150 1.95 -1.07 5.32
N ARG A 151 2.50 -0.62 6.45
CA ARG A 151 3.69 -1.24 7.07
C ARG A 151 3.50 -2.73 7.31
N SER A 152 2.38 -3.15 7.90
CA SER A 152 2.10 -4.57 8.17
C SER A 152 2.05 -5.39 6.89
N THR A 153 1.43 -4.83 5.82
CA THR A 153 1.37 -5.47 4.51
C THR A 153 2.76 -5.57 3.87
N VAL A 154 3.57 -4.52 3.97
CA VAL A 154 4.96 -4.50 3.48
C VAL A 154 5.82 -5.55 4.18
N HIS A 155 5.70 -5.68 5.52
CA HIS A 155 6.46 -6.68 6.29
C HIS A 155 6.11 -8.10 5.83
N ASP A 156 4.82 -8.42 5.72
CA ASP A 156 4.41 -9.76 5.30
C ASP A 156 4.80 -10.02 3.84
N ALA A 157 4.68 -9.04 2.95
CA ALA A 157 5.15 -9.15 1.57
C ALA A 157 6.65 -9.50 1.51
N PHE A 158 7.48 -8.79 2.30
CA PHE A 158 8.91 -9.06 2.42
C PHE A 158 9.19 -10.47 2.96
N PHE A 159 8.52 -10.90 4.03
CA PHE A 159 8.68 -12.24 4.61
C PHE A 159 8.24 -13.35 3.64
N LEU A 160 7.26 -13.07 2.81
CA LEU A 160 6.79 -13.95 1.73
C LEU A 160 7.64 -13.86 0.45
N ARG A 161 8.73 -13.05 0.48
CA ARG A 161 9.72 -12.90 -0.60
C ARG A 161 9.23 -12.14 -1.84
N TYR A 162 8.22 -11.31 -1.72
CA TYR A 162 7.90 -10.34 -2.75
C TYR A 162 8.93 -9.21 -2.76
N LYS A 163 9.24 -8.68 -3.93
CA LYS A 163 9.88 -7.37 -4.08
C LYS A 163 8.83 -6.30 -3.77
N VAL A 164 9.19 -5.33 -2.94
CA VAL A 164 8.24 -4.32 -2.47
C VAL A 164 8.66 -2.93 -2.90
N LEU A 165 7.74 -2.20 -3.51
CA LEU A 165 7.85 -0.78 -3.84
C LEU A 165 6.77 0.00 -3.07
N VAL A 166 7.17 1.10 -2.43
CA VAL A 166 6.24 2.00 -1.73
C VAL A 166 6.45 3.42 -2.25
N PRO A 167 5.56 3.94 -3.09
CA PRO A 167 5.62 5.34 -3.51
C PRO A 167 5.18 6.24 -2.35
N GLU A 168 6.10 7.09 -1.86
CA GLU A 168 5.92 7.91 -0.65
C GLU A 168 4.79 8.94 -0.77
N ASP A 169 4.49 9.37 -1.98
CA ASP A 169 3.42 10.30 -2.33
C ASP A 169 2.04 9.64 -2.50
N LEU A 170 1.97 8.32 -2.33
CA LEU A 170 0.73 7.52 -2.35
C LEU A 170 0.46 6.81 -1.02
N VAL A 171 1.13 7.22 0.05
CA VAL A 171 0.89 6.69 1.40
C VAL A 171 0.87 7.82 2.43
N MET A 172 0.05 7.69 3.47
CA MET A 172 -0.04 8.68 4.54
C MET A 172 -0.11 8.00 5.90
N ALA A 173 0.71 8.44 6.85
CA ALA A 173 0.71 7.99 8.24
C ALA A 173 -0.20 8.85 9.13
N THR A 174 -0.35 8.43 10.38
CA THR A 174 -1.11 9.15 11.40
C THR A 174 -0.43 10.44 11.89
N SER A 175 0.86 10.63 11.59
CA SER A 175 1.62 11.86 11.88
C SER A 175 2.85 11.96 10.98
N PRO A 176 3.42 13.16 10.79
CA PRO A 176 4.65 13.34 10.02
C PRO A 176 5.84 12.52 10.56
N GLN A 177 5.98 12.42 11.88
CA GLN A 177 7.04 11.64 12.51
C GLN A 177 6.87 10.14 12.23
N ALA A 178 5.63 9.63 12.31
CA ALA A 178 5.34 8.23 11.99
C ALA A 178 5.59 7.94 10.50
N GLN A 179 5.31 8.90 9.60
CA GLN A 179 5.62 8.80 8.18
C GLN A 179 7.12 8.63 7.95
N GLU A 180 7.92 9.57 8.47
CA GLU A 180 9.38 9.59 8.29
C GLU A 180 10.03 8.29 8.79
N VAL A 181 9.74 7.90 10.04
CA VAL A 181 10.32 6.69 10.64
C VAL A 181 9.90 5.44 9.88
N THR A 182 8.63 5.34 9.49
CA THR A 182 8.14 4.14 8.80
C THR A 182 8.71 4.01 7.39
N LEU A 183 8.78 5.10 6.64
CA LEU A 183 9.40 5.09 5.31
C LEU A 183 10.89 4.78 5.40
N TYR A 184 11.60 5.30 6.41
CA TYR A 184 12.99 4.95 6.67
C TYR A 184 13.15 3.44 6.91
N ASP A 185 12.35 2.83 7.78
CA ASP A 185 12.41 1.40 8.05
C ASP A 185 12.12 0.57 6.79
N ILE A 186 11.12 0.98 6.02
CA ILE A 186 10.76 0.30 4.76
C ILE A 186 11.92 0.39 3.77
N ASP A 187 12.45 1.58 3.51
CA ASP A 187 13.52 1.79 2.51
C ASP A 187 14.81 1.07 2.86
N THR A 188 15.04 0.87 4.14
CA THR A 188 16.29 0.30 4.63
C THR A 188 16.25 -1.22 4.79
N HIS A 189 15.07 -1.81 5.07
CA HIS A 189 14.98 -3.21 5.46
C HIS A 189 13.96 -4.06 4.70
N TYR A 190 12.86 -3.48 4.20
CA TYR A 190 11.72 -4.28 3.74
C TYR A 190 11.34 -4.10 2.27
N GLY A 191 11.68 -2.98 1.67
CA GLY A 191 11.30 -2.66 0.30
C GLY A 191 12.02 -1.42 -0.19
N ASP A 192 11.65 -0.90 -1.34
CA ASP A 192 12.17 0.35 -1.88
C ASP A 192 11.13 1.45 -1.76
N VAL A 193 11.45 2.53 -1.07
CA VAL A 193 10.68 3.76 -1.12
C VAL A 193 11.02 4.50 -2.42
N THR A 194 9.99 4.88 -3.15
CA THR A 194 10.04 5.55 -4.44
C THR A 194 8.97 6.65 -4.51
N ASN A 195 8.59 7.12 -5.67
CA ASN A 195 7.49 8.06 -5.89
C ASN A 195 6.66 7.68 -7.13
N LEU A 196 5.51 8.33 -7.30
CA LEU A 196 4.61 8.09 -8.43
C LEU A 196 5.31 8.29 -9.78
N GLU A 197 6.12 9.33 -9.92
CA GLU A 197 6.80 9.65 -11.19
C GLU A 197 7.70 8.49 -11.65
N ASN A 198 8.51 7.95 -10.74
CA ASN A 198 9.38 6.81 -11.04
C ASN A 198 8.58 5.57 -11.45
N ILE A 199 7.46 5.29 -10.79
CA ILE A 199 6.57 4.18 -11.18
C ILE A 199 6.00 4.40 -12.58
N LEU A 200 5.50 5.60 -12.88
CA LEU A 200 4.95 5.91 -14.20
C LEU A 200 6.00 5.82 -15.31
N VAL A 201 7.23 6.29 -15.05
CA VAL A 201 8.36 6.17 -16.00
C VAL A 201 8.70 4.69 -16.25
N ALA A 202 8.73 3.86 -15.22
CA ALA A 202 9.01 2.42 -15.36
C ALA A 202 7.92 1.71 -16.20
N LEU A 203 6.65 2.04 -15.99
CA LEU A 203 5.52 1.52 -16.79
C LEU A 203 5.62 1.94 -18.28
N GLN A 204 5.99 3.19 -18.57
CA GLN A 204 6.12 3.69 -19.93
C GLN A 204 7.27 3.04 -20.72
N ARG A 205 8.42 2.84 -20.09
CA ARG A 205 9.59 2.19 -20.71
C ARG A 205 9.28 0.78 -21.18
N LYS A 206 8.56 0.02 -20.38
CA LYS A 206 8.17 -1.35 -20.74
C LYS A 206 7.22 -1.37 -21.95
N HIS A 207 6.24 -0.48 -22.00
CA HIS A 207 5.31 -0.39 -23.12
C HIS A 207 5.99 -0.05 -24.47
N GLN A 208 7.14 0.66 -24.44
CA GLN A 208 7.94 0.96 -25.64
C GLN A 208 8.83 -0.22 -26.06
N ALA A 209 9.28 -1.04 -25.13
CA ALA A 209 10.13 -2.21 -25.41
C ALA A 209 9.35 -3.39 -26.01
N ASP A 210 8.04 -3.45 -25.78
CA ASP A 210 7.14 -4.52 -26.27
C ASP A 210 6.46 -4.17 -27.61
N ARG A 211 6.80 -3.03 -28.24
CA ARG A 211 6.40 -2.60 -29.59
C ARG A 211 7.50 -2.82 -30.61
#